data_47a9ec85e26b5dabbee36f17083baba1
#
_entry.id   47a9ec85e26b5dabbee36f17083baba1
#
_cell.length_a   1.000
_cell.length_b   1.000
_cell.length_c   1.000
_cell.angle_alpha   90.00
_cell.angle_beta   90.00
_cell.angle_gamma   90.00
#
_symmetry.space_group_name_H-M   'P 1'
#
loop_
_entity.id
_entity.type
_entity.pdbx_description
1 polymer ?
#
loop_
_entity_poly.entity_id
_entity_poly.type
_entity_poly.pdbx_seq_one_letter_code
_entity_poly.pdbx_strand_id
1 'polypeptide(L)' 'MGQLANALGKNIRAQRKAKGLSQDALALACKIDRSYMGRIERGEVNLTVEKLYSIAGVLQCEPGSLLPPASIGLD' A
#
# COMPACT_ATOMS: atom_id res chain seq x y z
N MET A 1 9.25 -10.46 -1.42
CA MET A 1 8.39 -10.84 -0.29
C MET A 1 7.28 -11.74 -0.78
N GLY A 2 6.43 -12.23 0.10
CA GLY A 2 5.44 -13.20 -0.24
C GLY A 2 4.17 -12.66 -0.89
N GLN A 3 3.19 -13.53 -1.03
CA GLN A 3 1.94 -13.20 -1.72
C GLN A 3 1.15 -12.10 -1.05
N LEU A 4 1.16 -12.05 0.29
CA LEU A 4 0.42 -11.03 1.03
C LEU A 4 0.97 -9.64 0.73
N ALA A 5 2.29 -9.47 0.82
CA ALA A 5 2.92 -8.18 0.55
C ALA A 5 2.71 -7.76 -0.91
N ASN A 6 2.78 -8.70 -1.84
CA ASN A 6 2.56 -8.42 -3.26
C ASN A 6 1.12 -7.97 -3.51
N ALA A 7 0.15 -8.65 -2.94
CA ALA A 7 -1.26 -8.32 -3.13
C ALA A 7 -1.58 -6.96 -2.52
N LEU A 8 -1.06 -6.69 -1.32
CA LEU A 8 -1.26 -5.41 -0.66
C LEU A 8 -0.65 -4.27 -1.49
N GLY A 9 0.57 -4.47 -1.98
CA GLY A 9 1.24 -3.47 -2.81
C GLY A 9 0.47 -3.15 -4.07
N LYS A 10 -0.06 -4.18 -4.73
CA LYS A 10 -0.89 -3.99 -5.94
C LYS A 10 -2.16 -3.22 -5.63
N ASN A 11 -2.80 -3.52 -4.50
CA ASN A 11 -4.03 -2.84 -4.10
C ASN A 11 -3.77 -1.37 -3.79
N ILE A 12 -2.66 -1.07 -3.11
CA ILE A 12 -2.25 0.31 -2.84
C ILE A 12 -2.04 1.06 -4.16
N ARG A 13 -1.29 0.45 -5.09
CA ARG A 13 -1.03 1.07 -6.38
C ARG A 13 -2.32 1.33 -7.16
N ALA A 14 -3.23 0.37 -7.16
CA ALA A 14 -4.50 0.52 -7.87
C ALA A 14 -5.32 1.68 -7.30
N GLN A 15 -5.43 1.76 -5.98
CA GLN A 15 -6.15 2.86 -5.34
C GLN A 15 -5.47 4.20 -5.58
N ARG A 16 -4.13 4.23 -5.53
CA ARG A 16 -3.38 5.44 -5.79
C ARG A 16 -3.68 5.97 -7.20
N LYS A 17 -3.65 5.09 -8.19
CA LYS A 17 -3.94 5.48 -9.57
C LYS A 17 -5.39 5.91 -9.73
N ALA A 18 -6.32 5.23 -9.08
CA ALA A 18 -7.73 5.59 -9.13
C ALA A 18 -7.97 6.99 -8.56
N LYS A 19 -7.16 7.42 -7.59
CA LYS A 19 -7.26 8.76 -7.00
C LYS A 19 -6.45 9.80 -7.79
N GLY A 20 -5.77 9.40 -8.85
CA GLY A 20 -4.98 10.30 -9.66
C GLY A 20 -3.69 10.79 -9.01
N LEU A 21 -3.17 10.05 -8.04
CA LEU A 21 -1.95 10.43 -7.33
C LEU A 21 -0.72 9.77 -7.93
N SER A 22 0.37 10.53 -8.02
CA SER A 22 1.67 9.94 -8.33
C SER A 22 2.20 9.22 -7.10
N GLN A 23 3.18 8.32 -7.32
CA GLN A 23 3.83 7.65 -6.20
C GLN A 23 4.51 8.67 -5.28
N ASP A 24 5.14 9.71 -5.88
CA ASP A 24 5.78 10.78 -5.11
C ASP A 24 4.76 11.54 -4.25
N ALA A 25 3.60 11.85 -4.82
CA ALA A 25 2.57 12.58 -4.09
C ALA A 25 2.05 11.75 -2.91
N LEU A 26 1.83 10.46 -3.11
CA LEU A 26 1.37 9.59 -2.02
C LEU A 26 2.44 9.48 -0.93
N ALA A 27 3.69 9.30 -1.31
CA ALA A 27 4.78 9.19 -0.35
C ALA A 27 4.90 10.47 0.48
N LEU A 28 4.84 11.62 -0.17
CA LEU A 28 4.93 12.90 0.50
C LEU A 28 3.78 13.08 1.50
N ALA A 29 2.56 12.79 1.08
CA ALA A 29 1.39 12.95 1.94
C ALA A 29 1.42 12.01 3.15
N CYS A 30 1.97 10.81 2.97
CA CYS A 30 2.11 9.84 4.06
C CYS A 30 3.37 10.05 4.89
N LYS A 31 4.23 11.01 4.52
CA LYS A 31 5.54 11.21 5.16
C LYS A 31 6.39 9.96 5.12
N ILE A 32 6.33 9.26 4.00
CA ILE A 32 7.10 8.05 3.74
C ILE A 32 8.11 8.40 2.64
N ASP A 33 9.34 7.91 2.78
CA ASP A 33 10.35 8.09 1.76
C ASP A 33 9.88 7.53 0.42
N ARG A 34 10.14 8.25 -0.68
CA ARG A 34 9.66 7.87 -2.01
C ARG A 34 10.15 6.47 -2.42
N SER A 35 11.43 6.18 -2.19
CA SER A 35 11.95 4.87 -2.58
C SER A 35 11.34 3.75 -1.73
N TYR A 36 11.03 4.04 -0.46
CA TYR A 36 10.35 3.06 0.38
C TYR A 36 8.92 2.82 -0.11
N MET A 37 8.21 3.89 -0.53
CA MET A 37 6.89 3.73 -1.10
C MET A 37 6.93 2.84 -2.34
N GLY A 38 7.96 3.00 -3.19
CA GLY A 38 8.13 2.12 -4.34
C GLY A 38 8.29 0.66 -3.94
N ARG A 39 9.05 0.41 -2.88
CA ARG A 39 9.22 -0.95 -2.38
C ARG A 39 7.93 -1.53 -1.81
N ILE A 40 7.12 -0.69 -1.15
CA ILE A 40 5.81 -1.12 -0.66
C ILE A 40 4.94 -1.59 -1.84
N GLU A 41 4.86 -0.79 -2.88
CA GLU A 41 4.00 -1.11 -4.03
C GLU A 41 4.49 -2.33 -4.80
N ARG A 42 5.79 -2.63 -4.76
CA ARG A 42 6.35 -3.82 -5.41
C ARG A 42 6.28 -5.06 -4.54
N GLY A 43 5.76 -4.93 -3.31
CA GLY A 43 5.64 -6.07 -2.41
C GLY A 43 6.96 -6.51 -1.80
N GLU A 44 7.92 -5.59 -1.68
CA GLU A 44 9.27 -5.91 -1.20
C GLU A 44 9.44 -5.72 0.30
N VAL A 45 8.43 -5.25 1.00
CA VAL A 45 8.50 -5.00 2.43
C VAL A 45 7.21 -5.44 3.11
N ASN A 46 7.29 -5.77 4.38
CA ASN A 46 6.11 -6.01 5.21
C ASN A 46 5.70 -4.68 5.82
N LEU A 47 4.51 -4.23 5.45
CA LEU A 47 4.00 -2.94 5.87
C LEU A 47 3.52 -3.01 7.32
N THR A 48 3.88 -2.02 8.14
CA THR A 48 3.32 -1.94 9.48
C THR A 48 1.86 -1.52 9.44
N VAL A 49 1.13 -1.85 10.49
CA VAL A 49 -0.29 -1.45 10.60
C VAL A 49 -0.41 0.07 10.59
N GLU A 50 0.48 0.78 11.28
CA GLU A 50 0.44 2.24 11.29
C GLU A 50 0.62 2.83 9.90
N LYS A 51 1.57 2.30 9.13
CA LYS A 51 1.77 2.78 7.76
C LYS A 51 0.59 2.45 6.87
N LEU A 52 -0.01 1.27 7.05
CA LEU A 52 -1.21 0.90 6.32
C LEU A 52 -2.33 1.90 6.56
N TYR A 53 -2.58 2.25 7.82
CA TYR A 53 -3.62 3.22 8.16
C TYR A 53 -3.31 4.61 7.61
N SER A 54 -2.05 5.02 7.65
CA SER A 54 -1.63 6.30 7.09
C SER A 54 -1.90 6.36 5.58
N ILE A 55 -1.53 5.30 4.87
CA ILE A 55 -1.74 5.22 3.42
C ILE A 55 -3.24 5.23 3.10
N ALA A 56 -4.02 4.41 3.82
CA ALA A 56 -5.46 4.35 3.62
C ALA A 56 -6.12 5.70 3.86
N GLY A 57 -5.65 6.43 4.89
CA GLY A 57 -6.18 7.76 5.19
C GLY A 57 -5.96 8.74 4.03
N VAL A 58 -4.77 8.75 3.45
CA VAL A 58 -4.47 9.62 2.30
C VAL A 58 -5.30 9.19 1.09
N LEU A 59 -5.44 7.89 0.87
CA LEU A 59 -6.24 7.37 -0.25
C LEU A 59 -7.75 7.47 -0.02
N GLN A 60 -8.14 7.87 1.19
CA GLN A 60 -9.56 8.01 1.56
C GLN A 60 -10.33 6.71 1.38
N CYS A 61 -9.73 5.62 1.83
CA CYS A 61 -10.38 4.32 1.80
C CYS A 61 -10.18 3.62 3.15
N GLU A 62 -11.00 2.60 3.38
CA GLU A 62 -10.85 1.77 4.58
C GLU A 62 -9.58 0.94 4.46
N PRO A 63 -8.80 0.81 5.54
CA PRO A 63 -7.60 -0.03 5.48
C PRO A 63 -7.89 -1.45 5.02
N GLY A 64 -9.02 -2.00 5.43
CA GLY A 64 -9.41 -3.35 5.02
C GLY A 64 -9.60 -3.50 3.52
N SER A 65 -9.96 -2.42 2.82
CA SER A 65 -10.13 -2.50 1.37
C SER A 65 -8.81 -2.66 0.61
N LEU A 66 -7.69 -2.37 1.26
CA LEU A 66 -6.37 -2.57 0.68
C LEU A 66 -5.84 -3.97 0.91
N LEU A 67 -6.43 -4.69 1.85
CA LEU A 67 -5.94 -6.01 2.23
C LEU A 67 -6.55 -7.07 1.32
N PRO A 68 -5.76 -8.09 0.93
CA PRO A 68 -6.31 -9.20 0.16
C PRO A 68 -7.19 -10.08 1.04
N PRO A 69 -8.04 -10.92 0.43
CA PRO A 69 -8.86 -11.84 1.22
C PRO A 69 -7.98 -12.85 1.96
N ALA A 70 -8.50 -13.39 3.06
CA ALA A 70 -7.78 -14.38 3.86
C ALA A 70 -7.43 -15.62 3.06
N SER A 71 -8.19 -15.91 2.00
CA SER A 71 -7.96 -17.07 1.14
C SER A 71 -6.67 -16.98 0.33
N ILE A 72 -6.02 -15.80 0.26
CA ILE A 72 -4.76 -15.68 -0.50
C ILE A 72 -3.64 -16.51 0.10
N GLY A 73 -3.74 -16.80 1.42
CA GLY A 73 -2.70 -17.53 2.11
C GLY A 73 -1.57 -16.63 2.59
N LEU A 74 -0.78 -17.16 3.51
CA LEU A 74 0.38 -16.47 4.06
C LEU A 74 1.63 -17.26 3.70
N ASP A 75 2.63 -16.58 3.21
CA ASP A 75 3.93 -17.20 2.91
C ASP A 75 4.81 -17.26 4.15
#